data_eb126897929926ad1e035b13bf825e9d
#
_entry.id   eb126897929926ad1e035b13bf825e9d
#
_cell.length_a   1.000
_cell.length_b   1.000
_cell.length_c   1.000
_cell.angle_alpha   90.00
_cell.angle_beta   90.00
_cell.angle_gamma   90.00
#
_symmetry.space_group_name_H-M   'P 1'
#
loop_
_entity.id
_entity.type
_entity.pdbx_description
1 polymer ?
#
loop_
_entity_poly.entity_id
_entity_poly.type
_entity_poly.pdbx_seq_one_letter_code
_entity_poly.pdbx_strand_id
1 'polypeptide(L)'
;MLRVVDEASWQEGIDNTTLDCDAVIVKATQGTGYINPICDSLYQAAKSAGKLLGVYHYASGGNATAEADFFLDNIQGYIGEAMLVLDWESGENAQWGNSYWCKEFCDRVYARTGINPVVYVQNSAVDQVANLTDNGLWIAQYADNNPMGWVDSPWNTITVNHIMHQYTSTGRIYGWSGNLDLSLFYGDANAWLAYAGATGQPIPQPQVQTYEQPSVQSSGTTYIVQPGDTLSDIASMYGTTYQHLAEINGITNPNLINVGQEIRIDGTEPTPSTEYYTIQPGDTLSGIASTYGTTWQWLAEINGIDTPDLIHPGTTIRVR
;
A
#
# COMPACT_ATOMS: atom_id res chain seq x y z
N MET A 1 -2.92 11.43 12.67
CA MET A 1 -2.18 10.28 12.08
C MET A 1 -1.25 9.73 13.13
N LEU A 2 -1.01 8.41 13.11
CA LEU A 2 -0.13 7.73 14.04
C LEU A 2 1.04 7.11 13.28
N ARG A 3 2.22 7.14 13.89
CA ARG A 3 3.46 6.51 13.42
C ARG A 3 3.50 5.08 13.88
N VAL A 4 3.53 4.14 12.95
CA VAL A 4 3.41 2.70 13.22
C VAL A 4 4.64 1.97 12.74
N VAL A 5 5.17 1.08 13.56
CA VAL A 5 6.23 0.14 13.20
C VAL A 5 5.64 -1.27 13.25
N ASP A 6 5.99 -2.10 12.28
CA ASP A 6 5.71 -3.53 12.38
C ASP A 6 7.00 -4.34 12.51
N GLU A 7 6.91 -5.43 13.27
CA GLU A 7 8.05 -6.18 13.78
C GLU A 7 7.82 -7.69 13.67
N ALA A 8 8.92 -8.40 13.46
CA ALA A 8 8.98 -9.85 13.48
C ALA A 8 10.20 -10.33 14.29
N SER A 9 10.53 -11.61 14.18
CA SER A 9 11.76 -12.16 14.82
C SER A 9 13.06 -11.55 14.30
N TRP A 10 13.04 -10.86 13.16
CA TRP A 10 14.20 -10.16 12.60
C TRP A 10 14.61 -8.93 13.42
N GLN A 11 13.72 -8.38 14.23
CA GLN A 11 13.97 -7.26 15.13
C GLN A 11 14.30 -7.73 16.56
N GLU A 12 14.82 -8.96 16.72
CA GLU A 12 15.28 -9.42 18.03
C GLU A 12 16.27 -8.44 18.66
N GLY A 13 15.99 -8.00 19.88
CA GLY A 13 16.79 -7.03 20.61
C GLY A 13 16.34 -5.57 20.46
N ILE A 14 15.28 -5.30 19.70
CA ILE A 14 14.66 -3.97 19.69
C ILE A 14 14.03 -3.66 21.06
N ASP A 15 14.17 -2.41 21.49
CA ASP A 15 13.58 -1.94 22.75
C ASP A 15 12.35 -1.05 22.46
N ASN A 16 11.20 -1.65 22.45
CA ASN A 16 9.92 -0.96 22.23
C ASN A 16 9.58 0.07 23.29
N THR A 17 10.28 0.10 24.43
CA THR A 17 10.07 1.14 25.45
C THR A 17 10.67 2.48 25.04
N THR A 18 11.68 2.48 24.16
CA THR A 18 12.39 3.68 23.71
C THR A 18 12.20 4.01 22.23
N LEU A 19 11.57 3.11 21.47
CA LEU A 19 11.35 3.29 20.04
C LEU A 19 10.44 4.49 19.77
N ASP A 20 10.84 5.38 18.85
CA ASP A 20 10.06 6.58 18.50
C ASP A 20 8.90 6.25 17.54
N CYS A 21 7.81 5.71 18.09
CA CYS A 21 6.57 5.43 17.36
C CYS A 21 5.36 5.49 18.30
N ASP A 22 4.15 5.63 17.74
CA ASP A 22 2.89 5.67 18.49
C ASP A 22 2.29 4.26 18.67
N ALA A 23 2.53 3.37 17.71
CA ALA A 23 1.97 2.02 17.69
C ALA A 23 2.98 1.00 17.18
N VAL A 24 2.82 -0.26 17.64
CA VAL A 24 3.63 -1.40 17.21
C VAL A 24 2.70 -2.56 16.83
N ILE A 25 2.96 -3.19 15.66
CA ILE A 25 2.26 -4.39 15.20
C ILE A 25 3.28 -5.53 15.15
N VAL A 26 3.09 -6.60 15.92
CA VAL A 26 4.07 -7.68 16.06
C VAL A 26 3.59 -8.94 15.35
N LYS A 27 4.47 -9.58 14.57
CA LYS A 27 4.20 -10.92 14.04
C LYS A 27 3.90 -11.87 15.19
N ALA A 28 2.72 -12.51 15.17
CA ALA A 28 2.37 -13.51 16.16
C ALA A 28 2.56 -14.93 15.57
N THR A 29 2.00 -15.20 14.40
CA THR A 29 1.99 -16.55 13.83
C THR A 29 2.17 -16.53 12.31
N GLN A 30 2.44 -17.72 11.74
CA GLN A 30 2.45 -17.94 10.29
C GLN A 30 1.97 -19.36 10.01
N GLY A 31 1.04 -19.51 9.04
CA GLY A 31 0.44 -20.80 8.72
C GLY A 31 -0.18 -21.46 9.97
N THR A 32 -0.04 -22.78 10.08
CA THR A 32 -0.51 -23.54 11.26
C THR A 32 0.64 -24.12 12.10
N GLY A 33 1.88 -23.67 11.88
CA GLY A 33 3.05 -24.32 12.50
C GLY A 33 4.10 -23.37 13.08
N TYR A 34 4.01 -22.06 12.81
CA TYR A 34 4.99 -21.11 13.31
C TYR A 34 4.35 -20.13 14.31
N ILE A 35 4.99 -20.02 15.46
CA ILE A 35 4.72 -18.99 16.48
C ILE A 35 5.99 -18.17 16.63
N ASN A 36 5.88 -16.84 16.56
CA ASN A 36 7.01 -15.97 16.77
C ASN A 36 7.48 -16.04 18.24
N PRO A 37 8.69 -16.54 18.51
CA PRO A 37 9.14 -16.80 19.87
C PRO A 37 9.34 -15.55 20.72
N ILE A 38 9.46 -14.38 20.09
CA ILE A 38 9.63 -13.09 20.78
C ILE A 38 8.39 -12.20 20.74
N CYS A 39 7.27 -12.70 20.21
CA CYS A 39 6.04 -11.92 20.08
C CYS A 39 5.60 -11.31 21.41
N ASP A 40 5.48 -12.13 22.46
CA ASP A 40 5.01 -11.64 23.75
C ASP A 40 5.97 -10.61 24.35
N SER A 41 7.28 -10.81 24.25
CA SER A 41 8.27 -9.86 24.80
C SER A 41 8.21 -8.50 24.11
N LEU A 42 8.08 -8.47 22.78
CA LEU A 42 7.92 -7.23 22.00
C LEU A 42 6.59 -6.53 22.31
N TYR A 43 5.52 -7.32 22.38
CA TYR A 43 4.19 -6.83 22.72
C TYR A 43 4.12 -6.21 24.11
N GLN A 44 4.62 -6.90 25.13
CA GLN A 44 4.60 -6.41 26.52
C GLN A 44 5.50 -5.18 26.70
N ALA A 45 6.63 -5.11 26.00
CA ALA A 45 7.50 -3.93 26.01
C ALA A 45 6.77 -2.70 25.44
N ALA A 46 6.12 -2.84 24.26
CA ALA A 46 5.30 -1.79 23.65
C ALA A 46 4.13 -1.36 24.56
N LYS A 47 3.44 -2.34 25.15
CA LYS A 47 2.34 -2.10 26.10
C LYS A 47 2.79 -1.31 27.34
N SER A 48 3.93 -1.69 27.93
CA SER A 48 4.49 -1.01 29.10
C SER A 48 4.88 0.44 28.83
N ALA A 49 5.20 0.76 27.57
CA ALA A 49 5.49 2.11 27.11
C ALA A 49 4.21 2.92 26.73
N GLY A 50 3.05 2.32 26.89
CA GLY A 50 1.76 2.98 26.57
C GLY A 50 1.50 3.13 25.08
N LYS A 51 2.17 2.34 24.23
CA LYS A 51 1.94 2.33 22.78
C LYS A 51 0.63 1.63 22.42
N LEU A 52 0.06 1.98 21.30
CA LEU A 52 -1.03 1.25 20.69
C LEU A 52 -0.51 -0.07 20.11
N LEU A 53 -1.33 -1.12 20.17
CA LEU A 53 -0.88 -2.49 19.94
C LEU A 53 -1.58 -3.13 18.75
N GLY A 54 -0.85 -3.96 18.02
CA GLY A 54 -1.36 -4.82 16.98
C GLY A 54 -0.60 -6.13 16.93
N VAL A 55 -1.23 -7.17 16.38
CA VAL A 55 -0.59 -8.46 16.10
C VAL A 55 -1.02 -8.96 14.73
N TYR A 56 -0.10 -9.60 14.01
CA TYR A 56 -0.41 -10.11 12.69
C TYR A 56 -0.14 -11.61 12.51
N HIS A 57 -0.94 -12.20 11.63
CA HIS A 57 -0.78 -13.54 11.09
C HIS A 57 -0.30 -13.47 9.65
N TYR A 58 0.82 -14.09 9.34
CA TYR A 58 1.32 -14.24 7.97
C TYR A 58 0.68 -15.44 7.29
N ALA A 59 -0.03 -15.23 6.20
CA ALA A 59 -0.72 -16.29 5.47
C ALA A 59 0.27 -17.22 4.75
N SER A 60 0.21 -18.51 5.01
CA SER A 60 0.95 -19.53 4.25
C SER A 60 0.11 -20.21 3.16
N GLY A 61 -1.20 -19.94 3.10
CA GLY A 61 -2.11 -20.49 2.09
C GLY A 61 -2.44 -21.96 2.32
N GLY A 62 -2.49 -22.38 3.57
CA GLY A 62 -3.09 -23.65 3.97
C GLY A 62 -4.62 -23.58 3.97
N ASN A 63 -5.27 -24.25 4.90
CA ASN A 63 -6.70 -24.08 5.12
C ASN A 63 -6.95 -22.76 5.88
N ALA A 64 -7.72 -21.86 5.31
CA ALA A 64 -7.96 -20.52 5.84
C ALA A 64 -8.54 -20.51 7.25
N THR A 65 -9.55 -21.36 7.49
CA THR A 65 -10.16 -21.53 8.82
C THR A 65 -9.17 -22.05 9.85
N ALA A 66 -8.32 -23.03 9.47
CA ALA A 66 -7.32 -23.59 10.37
C ALA A 66 -6.22 -22.58 10.70
N GLU A 67 -5.78 -21.77 9.72
CA GLU A 67 -4.79 -20.69 9.97
C GLU A 67 -5.39 -19.61 10.87
N ALA A 68 -6.66 -19.23 10.65
CA ALA A 68 -7.36 -18.28 11.52
C ALA A 68 -7.51 -18.81 12.96
N ASP A 69 -7.88 -20.09 13.11
CA ASP A 69 -7.99 -20.73 14.43
C ASP A 69 -6.62 -20.79 15.12
N PHE A 70 -5.56 -21.17 14.40
CA PHE A 70 -4.20 -21.20 14.94
C PHE A 70 -3.74 -19.79 15.39
N PHE A 71 -4.01 -18.77 14.60
CA PHE A 71 -3.74 -17.38 14.98
C PHE A 71 -4.43 -17.03 16.30
N LEU A 72 -5.75 -17.21 16.36
CA LEU A 72 -6.56 -16.80 17.52
C LEU A 72 -6.22 -17.60 18.78
N ASP A 73 -5.89 -18.88 18.65
CA ASP A 73 -5.53 -19.71 19.79
C ASP A 73 -4.20 -19.28 20.43
N ASN A 74 -3.30 -18.66 19.65
CA ASN A 74 -2.01 -18.18 20.12
C ASN A 74 -2.01 -16.70 20.58
N ILE A 75 -3.10 -15.96 20.35
CA ILE A 75 -3.21 -14.53 20.71
C ILE A 75 -4.36 -14.23 21.69
N GLN A 76 -4.90 -15.24 22.38
CA GLN A 76 -6.09 -15.07 23.25
C GLN A 76 -5.99 -13.91 24.24
N GLY A 77 -4.79 -13.64 24.76
CA GLY A 77 -4.53 -12.55 25.68
C GLY A 77 -4.48 -11.15 25.07
N TYR A 78 -4.52 -11.05 23.73
CA TYR A 78 -4.41 -9.78 23.00
C TYR A 78 -5.73 -9.36 22.32
N ILE A 79 -6.71 -10.29 22.23
CA ILE A 79 -8.01 -10.03 21.61
C ILE A 79 -8.79 -8.98 22.40
N GLY A 80 -9.25 -7.93 21.70
CA GLY A 80 -9.95 -6.79 22.32
C GLY A 80 -9.01 -5.70 22.87
N GLU A 81 -7.68 -5.90 22.74
CA GLU A 81 -6.66 -4.91 23.09
C GLU A 81 -5.80 -4.54 21.88
N ALA A 82 -5.46 -5.52 21.06
CA ALA A 82 -4.62 -5.36 19.88
C ALA A 82 -5.44 -5.34 18.58
N MET A 83 -5.05 -4.51 17.63
CA MET A 83 -5.50 -4.61 16.24
C MET A 83 -5.09 -5.96 15.67
N LEU A 84 -6.04 -6.75 15.16
CA LEU A 84 -5.79 -8.04 14.54
C LEU A 84 -5.52 -7.83 13.05
N VAL A 85 -4.45 -8.42 12.52
CA VAL A 85 -4.06 -8.21 11.12
C VAL A 85 -3.85 -9.54 10.40
N LEU A 86 -4.42 -9.67 9.20
CA LEU A 86 -4.03 -10.66 8.20
C LEU A 86 -2.96 -10.04 7.31
N ASP A 87 -1.80 -10.65 7.28
CA ASP A 87 -0.71 -10.30 6.37
C ASP A 87 -0.81 -11.18 5.11
N TRP A 88 -1.26 -10.56 4.00
CA TRP A 88 -1.49 -11.21 2.73
C TRP A 88 -0.42 -10.82 1.72
N GLU A 89 0.59 -11.68 1.59
CA GLU A 89 1.73 -11.50 0.69
C GLU A 89 1.97 -12.72 -0.20
N SER A 90 2.76 -12.54 -1.28
CA SER A 90 3.12 -13.61 -2.22
C SER A 90 4.14 -14.60 -1.66
N GLY A 91 4.96 -14.18 -0.70
CA GLY A 91 6.02 -15.00 -0.12
C GLY A 91 5.45 -16.18 0.67
N GLU A 92 5.89 -17.43 0.35
CA GLU A 92 5.48 -18.64 1.05
C GLU A 92 3.95 -18.86 1.15
N ASN A 93 3.15 -18.22 0.30
CA ASN A 93 1.70 -18.26 0.30
C ASN A 93 1.18 -19.09 -0.86
N ALA A 94 0.78 -20.33 -0.58
CA ALA A 94 0.29 -21.28 -1.59
C ALA A 94 -1.06 -20.89 -2.22
N GLN A 95 -1.77 -19.92 -1.63
CA GLN A 95 -3.09 -19.43 -2.10
C GLN A 95 -3.01 -18.01 -2.66
N TRP A 96 -1.79 -17.48 -2.89
CA TRP A 96 -1.66 -16.16 -3.49
C TRP A 96 -2.52 -16.00 -4.75
N GLY A 97 -3.30 -14.94 -4.81
CA GLY A 97 -4.28 -14.71 -5.86
C GLY A 97 -5.71 -15.19 -5.54
N ASN A 98 -5.90 -15.95 -4.47
CA ASN A 98 -7.22 -16.47 -4.07
C ASN A 98 -7.92 -15.53 -3.08
N SER A 99 -8.72 -14.60 -3.58
CA SER A 99 -9.47 -13.64 -2.75
C SER A 99 -10.50 -14.32 -1.82
N TYR A 100 -10.99 -15.50 -2.15
CA TYR A 100 -11.91 -16.25 -1.29
C TYR A 100 -11.21 -16.76 -0.03
N TRP A 101 -9.92 -17.11 -0.12
CA TRP A 101 -9.15 -17.53 1.04
C TRP A 101 -9.03 -16.39 2.08
N CYS A 102 -8.73 -15.16 1.62
CA CYS A 102 -8.68 -14.00 2.50
C CYS A 102 -10.02 -13.77 3.22
N LYS A 103 -11.12 -13.88 2.46
CA LYS A 103 -12.44 -13.71 3.03
C LYS A 103 -12.77 -14.79 4.05
N GLU A 104 -12.49 -16.05 3.76
CA GLU A 104 -12.73 -17.18 4.68
C GLU A 104 -11.95 -17.02 5.99
N PHE A 105 -10.68 -16.57 5.91
CA PHE A 105 -9.87 -16.26 7.09
C PHE A 105 -10.51 -15.13 7.91
N CYS A 106 -10.84 -14.01 7.27
CA CYS A 106 -11.44 -12.84 7.94
C CYS A 106 -12.80 -13.18 8.56
N ASP A 107 -13.67 -13.88 7.84
CA ASP A 107 -14.97 -14.33 8.34
C ASP A 107 -14.80 -15.23 9.57
N ARG A 108 -13.79 -16.12 9.58
CA ARG A 108 -13.50 -16.98 10.73
C ARG A 108 -13.02 -16.19 11.94
N VAL A 109 -12.13 -15.21 11.74
CA VAL A 109 -11.69 -14.31 12.81
C VAL A 109 -12.89 -13.57 13.40
N TYR A 110 -13.71 -12.95 12.54
CA TYR A 110 -14.92 -12.24 12.97
C TYR A 110 -15.91 -13.14 13.74
N ALA A 111 -16.16 -14.34 13.23
CA ALA A 111 -17.09 -15.29 13.88
C ALA A 111 -16.66 -15.68 15.30
N ARG A 112 -15.34 -15.71 15.56
CA ARG A 112 -14.80 -16.07 16.89
C ARG A 112 -14.63 -14.89 17.84
N THR A 113 -14.41 -13.69 17.31
CA THR A 113 -14.02 -12.52 18.13
C THR A 113 -15.00 -11.35 18.05
N GLY A 114 -15.82 -11.27 17.01
CA GLY A 114 -16.62 -10.08 16.68
C GLY A 114 -15.77 -8.93 16.10
N ILE A 115 -14.48 -9.15 15.82
CA ILE A 115 -13.55 -8.15 15.30
C ILE A 115 -13.24 -8.47 13.85
N ASN A 116 -13.44 -7.53 12.94
CA ASN A 116 -12.95 -7.64 11.56
C ASN A 116 -11.44 -7.36 11.54
N PRO A 117 -10.59 -8.30 11.12
CA PRO A 117 -9.16 -8.04 11.05
C PRO A 117 -8.85 -7.01 9.96
N VAL A 118 -7.84 -6.20 10.17
CA VAL A 118 -7.22 -5.38 9.14
C VAL A 118 -6.47 -6.30 8.18
N VAL A 119 -6.47 -5.97 6.90
CA VAL A 119 -5.74 -6.77 5.89
C VAL A 119 -4.60 -5.95 5.31
N TYR A 120 -3.38 -6.46 5.51
CA TYR A 120 -2.18 -5.94 4.87
C TYR A 120 -2.01 -6.58 3.50
N VAL A 121 -1.73 -5.76 2.49
CA VAL A 121 -1.48 -6.20 1.12
C VAL A 121 -0.65 -5.15 0.37
N GLN A 122 0.19 -5.58 -0.56
CA GLN A 122 0.88 -4.65 -1.48
C GLN A 122 -0.10 -3.99 -2.46
N ASN A 123 0.13 -2.71 -2.80
CA ASN A 123 -0.77 -1.94 -3.68
C ASN A 123 -1.03 -2.60 -5.03
N SER A 124 -0.04 -3.28 -5.61
CA SER A 124 -0.17 -4.00 -6.89
C SER A 124 -1.08 -5.25 -6.82
N ALA A 125 -1.50 -5.66 -5.64
CA ALA A 125 -2.33 -6.85 -5.43
C ALA A 125 -3.65 -6.54 -4.68
N VAL A 126 -4.01 -5.28 -4.57
CA VAL A 126 -5.21 -4.83 -3.85
C VAL A 126 -6.51 -5.45 -4.37
N ASP A 127 -6.57 -5.80 -5.65
CA ASP A 127 -7.72 -6.48 -6.25
C ASP A 127 -8.05 -7.82 -5.59
N GLN A 128 -7.04 -8.48 -4.99
CA GLN A 128 -7.23 -9.75 -4.29
C GLN A 128 -8.02 -9.61 -2.99
N VAL A 129 -8.14 -8.41 -2.46
CA VAL A 129 -8.85 -8.10 -1.21
C VAL A 129 -10.03 -7.16 -1.40
N ALA A 130 -10.40 -6.89 -2.65
CA ALA A 130 -11.49 -5.96 -2.99
C ALA A 130 -12.88 -6.41 -2.49
N ASN A 131 -13.05 -7.69 -2.17
CA ASN A 131 -14.29 -8.26 -1.60
C ASN A 131 -14.38 -8.13 -0.08
N LEU A 132 -13.40 -7.56 0.58
CA LEU A 132 -13.33 -7.38 2.03
C LEU A 132 -13.80 -5.96 2.40
N THR A 133 -15.09 -5.69 2.24
CA THR A 133 -15.67 -4.34 2.39
C THR A 133 -15.72 -3.84 3.83
N ASP A 134 -15.75 -4.74 4.80
CA ASP A 134 -15.89 -4.43 6.23
C ASP A 134 -14.55 -4.44 6.97
N ASN A 135 -13.45 -4.76 6.25
CA ASN A 135 -12.10 -4.81 6.78
C ASN A 135 -11.36 -3.49 6.49
N GLY A 136 -10.57 -3.03 7.43
CA GLY A 136 -9.59 -1.98 7.16
C GLY A 136 -8.48 -2.50 6.25
N LEU A 137 -8.02 -1.69 5.29
CA LEU A 137 -6.88 -2.06 4.46
C LEU A 137 -5.63 -1.33 4.93
N TRP A 138 -4.56 -2.09 5.06
CA TRP A 138 -3.19 -1.61 5.27
C TRP A 138 -2.39 -1.89 3.99
N ILE A 139 -2.06 -0.84 3.25
CA ILE A 139 -1.47 -0.99 1.93
C ILE A 139 0.02 -0.70 1.98
N ALA A 140 0.82 -1.62 1.42
CA ALA A 140 2.25 -1.39 1.21
C ALA A 140 2.50 -0.79 -0.17
N GLN A 141 3.14 0.37 -0.19
CA GLN A 141 3.61 1.01 -1.40
C GLN A 141 4.82 1.88 -1.08
N TYR A 142 5.95 1.59 -1.67
CA TYR A 142 7.23 2.27 -1.46
C TYR A 142 7.58 3.12 -2.66
N ALA A 143 8.07 4.34 -2.44
CA ALA A 143 8.61 5.17 -3.50
C ALA A 143 9.93 4.58 -4.05
N ASP A 144 10.78 4.14 -3.14
CA ASP A 144 12.06 3.48 -3.40
C ASP A 144 12.51 2.65 -2.18
N ASN A 145 13.72 2.11 -2.21
CA ASN A 145 14.34 1.36 -1.11
C ASN A 145 15.42 2.17 -0.37
N ASN A 146 15.44 3.48 -0.52
CA ASN A 146 16.39 4.31 0.22
C ASN A 146 16.01 4.39 1.71
N PRO A 147 16.99 4.37 2.63
CA PRO A 147 16.71 4.58 4.04
C PRO A 147 16.06 5.93 4.29
N MET A 148 14.94 5.93 5.03
CA MET A 148 14.24 7.15 5.41
C MET A 148 13.70 7.08 6.84
N GLY A 149 13.45 8.24 7.43
CA GLY A 149 12.79 8.36 8.73
C GLY A 149 11.28 8.55 8.59
N TRP A 150 10.68 9.11 9.65
CA TRP A 150 9.29 9.51 9.62
C TRP A 150 9.06 10.64 8.62
N VAL A 151 8.01 10.51 7.83
CA VAL A 151 7.51 11.55 6.91
C VAL A 151 6.01 11.72 7.15
N ASP A 152 5.52 12.95 7.13
CA ASP A 152 4.10 13.22 7.40
C ASP A 152 3.22 13.01 6.16
N SER A 153 3.81 13.02 4.96
CA SER A 153 3.13 12.81 3.68
C SER A 153 4.05 11.99 2.75
N PRO A 154 4.11 10.67 2.92
CA PRO A 154 4.88 9.81 2.04
C PRO A 154 4.28 9.82 0.63
N TRP A 155 5.12 9.57 -0.37
CA TRP A 155 4.64 9.35 -1.74
C TRP A 155 3.55 8.28 -1.76
N ASN A 156 2.45 8.58 -2.44
CA ASN A 156 1.26 7.74 -2.41
C ASN A 156 0.46 7.86 -3.71
N THR A 157 0.27 6.74 -4.41
CA THR A 157 -0.63 6.62 -5.57
C THR A 157 -1.73 5.57 -5.33
N ILE A 158 -1.98 5.22 -4.07
CA ILE A 158 -3.02 4.26 -3.68
C ILE A 158 -4.39 4.88 -3.98
N THR A 159 -5.18 4.22 -4.81
CA THR A 159 -6.50 4.70 -5.24
C THR A 159 -7.66 4.08 -4.47
N VAL A 160 -7.40 3.07 -3.64
CA VAL A 160 -8.41 2.41 -2.82
C VAL A 160 -8.47 3.02 -1.43
N ASN A 161 -9.65 2.94 -0.81
CA ASN A 161 -9.80 3.35 0.58
C ASN A 161 -8.93 2.47 1.48
N HIS A 162 -8.09 3.08 2.27
CA HIS A 162 -7.21 2.39 3.20
C HIS A 162 -7.07 3.18 4.50
N ILE A 163 -6.76 2.47 5.57
CA ILE A 163 -6.61 3.06 6.90
C ILE A 163 -5.15 3.26 7.28
N MET A 164 -4.23 2.55 6.60
CA MET A 164 -2.81 2.60 6.90
C MET A 164 -1.97 2.37 5.65
N HIS A 165 -0.87 3.09 5.54
CA HIS A 165 0.09 3.01 4.45
C HIS A 165 1.47 2.68 4.98
N GLN A 166 2.02 1.50 4.63
CA GLN A 166 3.42 1.18 4.83
C GLN A 166 4.22 1.73 3.64
N TYR A 167 5.05 2.72 3.90
CA TYR A 167 5.71 3.49 2.84
C TYR A 167 7.20 3.18 2.68
N THR A 168 7.79 2.39 3.59
CA THR A 168 9.17 1.90 3.48
C THR A 168 9.39 0.66 4.33
N SER A 169 10.31 -0.21 3.89
CA SER A 169 10.88 -1.33 4.65
C SER A 169 12.36 -1.10 5.01
N THR A 170 12.87 0.09 4.77
CA THR A 170 14.25 0.49 5.08
C THR A 170 14.31 1.66 6.06
N GLY A 171 13.29 1.79 6.88
CA GLY A 171 13.14 2.86 7.85
C GLY A 171 14.31 2.97 8.84
N ARG A 172 14.62 4.20 9.23
CA ARG A 172 15.64 4.55 10.25
C ARG A 172 15.03 5.54 11.22
N ILE A 173 14.80 5.11 12.44
CA ILE A 173 14.24 5.95 13.51
C ILE A 173 15.05 5.79 14.78
N TYR A 174 14.85 6.71 15.72
CA TYR A 174 15.50 6.60 17.03
C TYR A 174 15.01 5.35 17.77
N GLY A 175 15.95 4.66 18.39
CA GLY A 175 15.71 3.43 19.17
C GLY A 175 16.13 2.13 18.45
N TRP A 176 16.41 2.17 17.12
CA TRP A 176 16.87 1.00 16.38
C TRP A 176 17.85 1.34 15.27
N SER A 177 18.90 0.53 15.11
CA SER A 177 19.93 0.75 14.08
C SER A 177 19.72 -0.07 12.79
N GLY A 178 18.81 -1.04 12.81
CA GLY A 178 18.44 -1.88 11.66
C GLY A 178 17.39 -1.23 10.76
N ASN A 179 16.98 -1.95 9.71
CA ASN A 179 15.83 -1.59 8.91
C ASN A 179 14.53 -1.83 9.71
N LEU A 180 13.55 -0.96 9.48
CA LEU A 180 12.20 -1.08 10.00
C LEU A 180 11.18 -0.80 8.90
N ASP A 181 10.06 -1.46 9.01
CA ASP A 181 8.86 -1.16 8.27
C ASP A 181 8.14 0.00 8.94
N LEU A 182 8.00 1.13 8.20
CA LEU A 182 7.35 2.33 8.72
C LEU A 182 6.03 2.57 8.02
N SER A 183 5.00 2.80 8.82
CA SER A 183 3.64 3.06 8.36
C SER A 183 3.06 4.31 8.98
N LEU A 184 2.10 4.92 8.25
CA LEU A 184 1.20 5.93 8.80
C LEU A 184 -0.22 5.35 8.90
N PHE A 185 -0.78 5.37 10.09
CA PHE A 185 -2.20 5.09 10.30
C PHE A 185 -2.99 6.41 10.23
N TYR A 186 -4.01 6.42 9.38
CA TYR A 186 -4.82 7.61 9.08
C TYR A 186 -6.00 7.79 10.06
N GLY A 187 -5.70 7.75 11.34
CA GLY A 187 -6.64 7.91 12.42
C GLY A 187 -5.96 8.45 13.68
N ASP A 188 -6.70 8.48 14.75
CA ASP A 188 -6.23 8.75 16.11
C ASP A 188 -6.24 7.45 16.95
N ALA A 189 -5.89 7.57 18.23
CA ALA A 189 -5.89 6.43 19.16
C ALA A 189 -7.28 5.78 19.33
N ASN A 190 -8.36 6.57 19.25
CA ASN A 190 -9.72 6.02 19.37
C ASN A 190 -10.09 5.19 18.14
N ALA A 191 -9.72 5.66 16.95
CA ALA A 191 -9.90 4.90 15.71
C ALA A 191 -9.08 3.59 15.73
N TRP A 192 -7.84 3.61 16.23
CA TRP A 192 -7.04 2.40 16.42
C TRP A 192 -7.72 1.39 17.34
N LEU A 193 -8.17 1.87 18.52
CA LEU A 193 -8.84 1.05 19.51
C LEU A 193 -10.18 0.46 19.01
N ALA A 194 -10.88 1.17 18.12
CA ALA A 194 -12.07 0.64 17.47
C ALA A 194 -11.74 -0.56 16.57
N TYR A 195 -10.64 -0.51 15.79
CA TYR A 195 -10.15 -1.66 15.02
C TYR A 195 -9.67 -2.82 15.91
N ALA A 196 -9.17 -2.53 17.10
CA ALA A 196 -8.83 -3.54 18.09
C ALA A 196 -10.06 -4.16 18.81
N GLY A 197 -11.25 -3.63 18.58
CA GLY A 197 -12.46 -4.05 19.29
C GLY A 197 -12.53 -3.59 20.75
N ALA A 198 -11.63 -2.70 21.18
CA ALA A 198 -11.47 -2.31 22.58
C ALA A 198 -12.58 -1.38 23.10
N THR A 199 -13.26 -0.65 22.22
CA THR A 199 -14.20 0.41 22.61
C THR A 199 -15.68 -0.01 22.57
N GLY A 200 -16.00 -1.16 21.97
CA GLY A 200 -17.38 -1.54 21.65
C GLY A 200 -18.09 -0.57 20.71
N GLN A 201 -17.37 0.38 20.12
CA GLN A 201 -17.89 1.32 19.12
C GLN A 201 -17.81 0.68 17.72
N PRO A 202 -18.71 1.06 16.81
CA PRO A 202 -18.57 0.65 15.40
C PRO A 202 -17.21 1.07 14.86
N ILE A 203 -16.58 0.18 14.09
CA ILE A 203 -15.34 0.50 13.37
C ILE A 203 -15.60 1.74 12.52
N PRO A 204 -14.78 2.80 12.63
CA PRO A 204 -14.87 3.92 11.72
C PRO A 204 -14.77 3.40 10.30
N GLN A 205 -15.78 3.65 9.48
CA GLN A 205 -15.67 3.36 8.05
C GLN A 205 -14.41 4.04 7.54
N PRO A 206 -13.57 3.36 6.73
CA PRO A 206 -12.43 3.99 6.12
C PRO A 206 -12.90 5.28 5.47
N GLN A 207 -12.56 6.40 6.04
CA GLN A 207 -12.84 7.66 5.39
C GLN A 207 -12.00 7.63 4.13
N VAL A 208 -12.63 7.84 2.97
CA VAL A 208 -11.88 8.28 1.80
C VAL A 208 -11.10 9.48 2.30
N GLN A 209 -9.86 9.30 2.68
CA GLN A 209 -8.95 10.40 2.65
C GLN A 209 -8.76 10.66 1.16
N THR A 210 -9.70 11.42 0.59
CA THR A 210 -9.28 12.33 -0.43
C THR A 210 -8.16 13.09 0.28
N TYR A 211 -6.89 12.69 0.00
CA TYR A 211 -5.86 13.68 0.07
C TYR A 211 -6.46 14.82 -0.74
N GLU A 212 -6.90 15.89 -0.07
CA GLU A 212 -6.98 17.14 -0.74
C GLU A 212 -5.56 17.28 -1.30
N GLN A 213 -5.42 16.86 -2.55
CA GLN A 213 -4.38 17.45 -3.36
C GLN A 213 -4.50 18.91 -3.01
N PRO A 214 -3.44 19.55 -2.52
CA PRO A 214 -3.52 20.96 -2.17
C PRO A 214 -4.30 21.57 -3.31
N SER A 215 -5.49 22.11 -2.98
CA SER A 215 -6.40 22.67 -3.97
C SER A 215 -5.54 23.61 -4.79
N VAL A 216 -5.23 23.20 -6.01
CA VAL A 216 -4.40 23.98 -6.92
C VAL A 216 -5.25 25.16 -7.29
N GLN A 217 -5.20 26.17 -6.45
CA GLN A 217 -5.54 27.51 -6.89
C GLN A 217 -4.56 27.81 -8.01
N SER A 218 -5.10 27.98 -9.20
CA SER A 218 -4.41 28.35 -10.42
C SER A 218 -3.55 29.60 -10.22
N SER A 219 -2.32 29.40 -9.78
CA SER A 219 -1.23 30.39 -9.87
C SER A 219 0.10 29.66 -9.73
N GLY A 220 0.70 29.29 -10.88
CA GLY A 220 2.12 29.02 -11.04
C GLY A 220 2.80 28.18 -9.98
N THR A 221 2.30 26.97 -9.68
CA THR A 221 2.99 26.05 -8.78
C THR A 221 4.20 25.46 -9.51
N THR A 222 5.38 25.54 -8.90
CA THR A 222 6.60 24.87 -9.38
C THR A 222 6.96 23.73 -8.43
N TYR A 223 7.46 22.63 -9.01
CA TYR A 223 8.02 21.51 -8.28
C TYR A 223 9.54 21.48 -8.49
N ILE A 224 10.32 21.23 -7.44
CA ILE A 224 11.77 21.07 -7.53
C ILE A 224 12.09 19.58 -7.53
N VAL A 225 12.67 19.10 -8.64
CA VAL A 225 13.03 17.68 -8.84
C VAL A 225 13.93 17.19 -7.72
N GLN A 226 13.53 16.11 -7.07
CA GLN A 226 14.27 15.43 -6.02
C GLN A 226 15.07 14.24 -6.58
N PRO A 227 16.08 13.72 -5.85
CA PRO A 227 16.78 12.53 -6.26
C PRO A 227 15.82 11.34 -6.42
N GLY A 228 15.84 10.71 -7.60
CA GLY A 228 14.98 9.57 -7.92
C GLY A 228 13.69 9.89 -8.67
N ASP A 229 13.32 11.18 -8.78
CA ASP A 229 12.12 11.57 -9.50
C ASP A 229 12.23 11.30 -11.00
N THR A 230 11.10 10.91 -11.58
CA THR A 230 10.87 10.95 -13.03
C THR A 230 9.79 11.97 -13.37
N LEU A 231 9.81 12.47 -14.60
CA LEU A 231 8.76 13.40 -15.03
C LEU A 231 7.36 12.76 -15.01
N SER A 232 7.30 11.43 -15.15
CA SER A 232 6.06 10.65 -15.05
C SER A 232 5.53 10.63 -13.61
N ASP A 233 6.41 10.46 -12.63
CA ASP A 233 6.04 10.45 -11.22
C ASP A 233 5.54 11.83 -10.77
N ILE A 234 6.28 12.88 -11.18
CA ILE A 234 5.87 14.27 -10.94
C ILE A 234 4.51 14.55 -11.57
N ALA A 235 4.30 14.14 -12.82
CA ALA A 235 3.03 14.32 -13.50
C ALA A 235 1.88 13.61 -12.78
N SER A 236 2.10 12.36 -12.36
CA SER A 236 1.11 11.58 -11.59
C SER A 236 0.79 12.23 -10.25
N MET A 237 1.79 12.79 -9.57
CA MET A 237 1.64 13.49 -8.29
C MET A 237 0.71 14.72 -8.39
N TYR A 238 0.69 15.36 -9.56
CA TYR A 238 -0.11 16.56 -9.81
C TYR A 238 -1.33 16.32 -10.72
N GLY A 239 -1.68 15.06 -10.97
CA GLY A 239 -2.88 14.70 -11.75
C GLY A 239 -2.80 15.14 -13.20
N THR A 240 -1.60 15.18 -13.79
CA THR A 240 -1.35 15.58 -15.17
C THR A 240 -0.54 14.49 -15.91
N THR A 241 -0.12 14.76 -17.13
CA THR A 241 0.68 13.83 -17.92
C THR A 241 2.12 14.32 -18.05
N TYR A 242 3.09 13.40 -18.13
CA TYR A 242 4.49 13.78 -18.35
C TYR A 242 4.69 14.51 -19.68
N GLN A 243 3.85 14.22 -20.70
CA GLN A 243 3.85 14.93 -21.97
C GLN A 243 3.48 16.40 -21.76
N HIS A 244 2.41 16.67 -21.00
CA HIS A 244 1.99 18.02 -20.67
C HIS A 244 3.07 18.76 -19.89
N LEU A 245 3.65 18.13 -18.85
CA LEU A 245 4.75 18.72 -18.10
C LEU A 245 5.96 18.98 -19.00
N ALA A 246 6.30 18.06 -19.92
CA ALA A 246 7.39 18.25 -20.85
C ALA A 246 7.13 19.45 -21.78
N GLU A 247 5.93 19.57 -22.32
CA GLU A 247 5.54 20.65 -23.23
C GLU A 247 5.62 22.02 -22.55
N ILE A 248 4.96 22.20 -21.39
CA ILE A 248 4.91 23.48 -20.69
C ILE A 248 6.26 23.91 -20.07
N ASN A 249 7.19 22.95 -19.91
CA ASN A 249 8.55 23.20 -19.41
C ASN A 249 9.62 23.18 -20.49
N GLY A 250 9.28 22.95 -21.75
CA GLY A 250 10.24 22.89 -22.85
C GLY A 250 11.21 21.70 -22.75
N ILE A 251 10.80 20.60 -22.10
CA ILE A 251 11.63 19.41 -21.90
C ILE A 251 11.52 18.53 -23.14
N THR A 252 12.60 18.51 -23.94
CA THR A 252 12.64 17.77 -25.19
C THR A 252 12.86 16.24 -25.00
N ASN A 253 13.44 15.84 -23.86
CA ASN A 253 13.60 14.45 -23.49
C ASN A 253 12.99 14.20 -22.10
N PRO A 254 11.76 13.65 -22.00
CA PRO A 254 11.06 13.42 -20.74
C PRO A 254 11.79 12.47 -19.78
N ASN A 255 12.70 11.65 -20.28
CA ASN A 255 13.50 10.73 -19.48
C ASN A 255 14.76 11.40 -18.87
N LEU A 256 14.96 12.68 -19.12
CA LEU A 256 16.13 13.41 -18.64
C LEU A 256 15.71 14.69 -17.91
N ILE A 257 15.47 14.58 -16.61
CA ILE A 257 15.31 15.69 -15.68
C ILE A 257 16.44 15.64 -14.65
N ASN A 258 16.81 16.78 -14.11
CA ASN A 258 17.93 16.88 -13.19
C ASN A 258 17.45 17.24 -11.78
N VAL A 259 18.06 16.66 -10.76
CA VAL A 259 17.83 17.05 -9.37
C VAL A 259 18.04 18.55 -9.18
N GLY A 260 17.09 19.22 -8.55
CA GLY A 260 17.06 20.69 -8.39
C GLY A 260 16.48 21.44 -9.58
N GLN A 261 16.08 20.78 -10.67
CA GLN A 261 15.37 21.40 -11.77
C GLN A 261 13.97 21.85 -11.32
N GLU A 262 13.57 23.07 -11.66
CA GLU A 262 12.20 23.52 -11.47
C GLU A 262 11.31 23.01 -12.60
N ILE A 263 10.24 22.31 -12.22
CA ILE A 263 9.16 21.90 -13.13
C ILE A 263 7.92 22.72 -12.81
N ARG A 264 7.49 23.52 -13.78
CA ARG A 264 6.25 24.27 -13.69
C ARG A 264 5.07 23.31 -13.83
N ILE A 265 4.12 23.41 -12.89
CA ILE A 265 2.91 22.61 -12.84
C ILE A 265 1.73 23.54 -13.15
N ASP A 266 1.13 23.40 -14.32
CA ASP A 266 -0.09 24.17 -14.66
C ASP A 266 -1.32 23.26 -14.42
N GLY A 267 -2.19 23.72 -13.54
CA GLY A 267 -3.40 23.00 -13.13
C GLY A 267 -4.58 23.09 -14.12
N THR A 268 -4.36 23.10 -15.42
CA THR A 268 -5.44 22.98 -16.40
C THR A 268 -5.36 21.63 -17.09
N GLU A 269 -6.10 20.66 -16.54
CA GLU A 269 -6.37 19.39 -17.15
C GLU A 269 -7.08 19.54 -18.50
N PRO A 270 -6.64 18.82 -19.55
CA PRO A 270 -7.60 18.23 -20.46
C PRO A 270 -8.11 16.95 -19.78
N THR A 271 -9.40 16.88 -19.47
CA THR A 271 -10.09 15.63 -19.14
C THR A 271 -9.54 14.53 -20.04
N PRO A 272 -9.04 13.38 -19.51
CA PRO A 272 -8.58 12.30 -20.36
C PRO A 272 -9.77 11.83 -21.21
N SER A 273 -9.80 12.24 -22.48
CA SER A 273 -10.72 11.64 -23.43
C SER A 273 -10.22 10.23 -23.67
N THR A 274 -10.95 9.25 -23.13
CA THR A 274 -10.66 7.85 -23.40
C THR A 274 -10.73 7.64 -24.91
N GLU A 275 -9.58 7.42 -25.55
CA GLU A 275 -9.47 7.22 -26.99
C GLU A 275 -9.24 5.73 -27.25
N TYR A 276 -9.93 5.21 -28.25
CA TYR A 276 -9.85 3.82 -28.66
C TYR A 276 -9.33 3.71 -30.08
N TYR A 277 -8.53 2.69 -30.34
CA TYR A 277 -8.01 2.35 -31.66
C TYR A 277 -8.41 0.92 -32.02
N THR A 278 -8.87 0.70 -33.25
CA THR A 278 -9.13 -0.64 -33.77
C THR A 278 -7.90 -1.12 -34.55
N ILE A 279 -7.28 -2.19 -34.06
CA ILE A 279 -6.08 -2.80 -34.65
C ILE A 279 -6.31 -3.14 -36.12
N GLN A 280 -5.39 -2.70 -36.99
CA GLN A 280 -5.41 -2.97 -38.43
C GLN A 280 -4.47 -4.12 -38.78
N PRO A 281 -4.68 -4.79 -39.95
CA PRO A 281 -3.73 -5.80 -40.44
C PRO A 281 -2.33 -5.20 -40.61
N GLY A 282 -1.33 -5.80 -39.96
CA GLY A 282 0.06 -5.36 -40.00
C GLY A 282 0.48 -4.46 -38.83
N ASP A 283 -0.44 -4.08 -37.95
CA ASP A 283 -0.11 -3.34 -36.75
C ASP A 283 0.70 -4.19 -35.76
N THR A 284 1.56 -3.49 -35.02
CA THR A 284 2.21 -4.00 -33.82
C THR A 284 1.86 -3.11 -32.64
N LEU A 285 1.83 -3.66 -31.43
CA LEU A 285 1.52 -2.86 -30.24
C LEU A 285 2.52 -1.72 -30.04
N SER A 286 3.82 -1.95 -30.43
CA SER A 286 4.85 -0.92 -30.41
C SER A 286 4.62 0.19 -31.43
N GLY A 287 4.13 -0.16 -32.64
CA GLY A 287 3.77 0.82 -33.65
C GLY A 287 2.59 1.69 -33.25
N ILE A 288 1.55 1.06 -32.69
CA ILE A 288 0.37 1.78 -32.16
C ILE A 288 0.83 2.69 -31.01
N ALA A 289 1.62 2.18 -30.07
CA ALA A 289 2.14 2.96 -28.94
C ALA A 289 2.91 4.20 -29.41
N SER A 290 3.78 4.04 -30.41
CA SER A 290 4.52 5.16 -31.01
C SER A 290 3.61 6.22 -31.63
N THR A 291 2.52 5.80 -32.28
CA THR A 291 1.56 6.71 -32.91
C THR A 291 0.82 7.56 -31.87
N TYR A 292 0.53 6.99 -30.72
CA TYR A 292 -0.20 7.66 -29.65
C TYR A 292 0.70 8.22 -28.52
N GLY A 293 2.03 8.22 -28.74
CA GLY A 293 3.01 8.81 -27.81
C GLY A 293 3.09 8.10 -26.47
N THR A 294 2.88 6.78 -26.45
CA THR A 294 2.91 5.95 -25.24
C THR A 294 3.89 4.77 -25.42
N THR A 295 3.89 3.82 -24.49
CA THR A 295 4.69 2.60 -24.55
C THR A 295 3.82 1.37 -24.81
N TRP A 296 4.36 0.36 -25.48
CA TRP A 296 3.64 -0.89 -25.72
C TRP A 296 3.33 -1.63 -24.40
N GLN A 297 4.19 -1.47 -23.38
CA GLN A 297 3.97 -2.03 -22.04
C GLN A 297 2.69 -1.43 -21.43
N TRP A 298 2.56 -0.11 -21.49
CA TRP A 298 1.37 0.58 -20.99
C TRP A 298 0.11 0.17 -21.76
N LEU A 299 0.17 0.10 -23.11
CA LEU A 299 -0.98 -0.38 -23.90
C LEU A 299 -1.35 -1.83 -23.57
N ALA A 300 -0.35 -2.70 -23.31
CA ALA A 300 -0.60 -4.08 -22.91
C ALA A 300 -1.32 -4.13 -21.55
N GLU A 301 -0.82 -3.38 -20.58
CA GLU A 301 -1.36 -3.32 -19.22
C GLU A 301 -2.81 -2.84 -19.18
N ILE A 302 -3.10 -1.66 -19.75
CA ILE A 302 -4.46 -1.06 -19.69
C ILE A 302 -5.52 -1.82 -20.49
N ASN A 303 -5.07 -2.72 -21.39
CA ASN A 303 -5.97 -3.53 -22.23
C ASN A 303 -5.95 -5.02 -21.85
N GLY A 304 -5.21 -5.42 -20.81
CA GLY A 304 -5.11 -6.82 -20.40
C GLY A 304 -4.50 -7.74 -21.47
N ILE A 305 -3.49 -7.25 -22.21
CA ILE A 305 -2.83 -8.00 -23.28
C ILE A 305 -1.62 -8.76 -22.71
N ASP A 306 -1.78 -10.03 -22.40
CA ASP A 306 -0.72 -10.87 -21.83
C ASP A 306 0.40 -11.22 -22.83
N THR A 307 0.08 -11.20 -24.12
CA THR A 307 1.01 -11.52 -25.21
C THR A 307 1.13 -10.36 -26.19
N PRO A 308 1.97 -9.35 -25.91
CA PRO A 308 2.07 -8.12 -26.70
C PRO A 308 2.46 -8.31 -28.18
N ASP A 309 3.12 -9.43 -28.50
CA ASP A 309 3.51 -9.79 -29.86
C ASP A 309 2.37 -10.45 -30.65
N LEU A 310 1.24 -10.76 -29.99
CA LEU A 310 0.10 -11.42 -30.60
C LEU A 310 -1.17 -10.58 -30.43
N ILE A 311 -1.28 -9.52 -31.26
CA ILE A 311 -2.48 -8.71 -31.33
C ILE A 311 -3.29 -9.05 -32.59
N HIS A 312 -4.59 -8.95 -32.54
CA HIS A 312 -5.48 -9.38 -33.63
C HIS A 312 -6.14 -8.20 -34.31
N PRO A 313 -6.08 -8.10 -35.65
CA PRO A 313 -6.82 -7.10 -36.40
C PRO A 313 -8.32 -7.17 -36.11
N GLY A 314 -8.94 -6.00 -35.98
CA GLY A 314 -10.35 -5.87 -35.62
C GLY A 314 -10.62 -5.77 -34.12
N THR A 315 -9.64 -6.04 -33.25
CA THR A 315 -9.75 -5.79 -31.81
C THR A 315 -9.63 -4.30 -31.55
N THR A 316 -10.51 -3.76 -30.71
CA THR A 316 -10.44 -2.36 -30.25
C THR A 316 -9.71 -2.30 -28.92
N ILE A 317 -8.68 -1.49 -28.86
CA ILE A 317 -7.88 -1.25 -27.66
C ILE A 317 -7.97 0.21 -27.25
N ARG A 318 -7.88 0.46 -25.95
CA ARG A 318 -7.74 1.80 -25.40
C ARG A 318 -6.32 2.30 -25.65
N VAL A 319 -6.18 3.55 -26.14
CA VAL A 319 -4.88 4.15 -26.50
C VAL A 319 -4.58 5.45 -25.76
N ARG A 320 -5.60 5.95 -25.01
CA ARG A 320 -5.50 7.09 -24.08
C ARG A 320 -6.40 6.94 -22.88
#